data_3a0eb40721133468b54a602e7cf81112
#
_entry.id   3a0eb40721133468b54a602e7cf81112
#
_cell.length_a   1.000
_cell.length_b   1.000
_cell.length_c   1.000
_cell.angle_alpha   90.00
_cell.angle_beta   90.00
_cell.angle_gamma   90.00
#
_symmetry.space_group_name_H-M   'P 1'
#
loop_
_entity.id
_entity.type
_entity.pdbx_description
1 polymer ?
#
loop_
_entity_poly.entity_id
_entity_poly.type
_entity_poly.pdbx_seq_one_letter_code
_entity_poly.pdbx_strand_id
1 'polypeptide(L)'
;LLRRLEEADFPAYAAYAVDDEMSRMMGRAFLHAETDIRQNFDWLKDKEPRCYGIVEKANEQLIGNLNIVALPAPLAALPQLQGKRGQTLSFCIRRESQRKGYAAEAIRAVIAELFDDEHFDFVQCGCYSFNTPSRMLQERLGFQFLANLCVPTPQGEAQTIEHILWNPRRTPMSDLNAYFKSVIDQDTASVVLCDLNHTIVYMNPAAVVDYKKYGGAS
;
A
#
# COMPACT_ATOMS: atom_id res chain seq x y z
N LEU A 1 -5.19 13.05 13.01
CA LEU A 1 -6.61 12.71 13.09
C LEU A 1 -7.15 12.32 11.71
N LEU A 2 -7.95 11.25 11.66
CA LEU A 2 -8.76 10.89 10.50
C LEU A 2 -10.22 11.22 10.81
N ARG A 3 -10.91 11.90 9.90
CA ARG A 3 -12.34 12.17 9.96
C ARG A 3 -12.93 12.31 8.55
N ARG A 4 -14.23 12.31 8.43
CA ARG A 4 -14.88 12.65 7.17
C ARG A 4 -14.53 14.07 6.75
N LEU A 5 -14.49 14.30 5.42
CA LEU A 5 -14.35 15.65 4.88
C LEU A 5 -15.61 16.48 5.20
N GLU A 6 -15.40 17.72 5.57
CA GLU A 6 -16.43 18.69 5.86
C GLU A 6 -16.36 19.85 4.86
N GLU A 7 -17.44 20.62 4.76
CA GLU A 7 -17.49 21.77 3.85
C GLU A 7 -16.37 22.81 4.15
N ALA A 8 -16.05 22.98 5.42
CA ALA A 8 -14.99 23.86 5.88
C ALA A 8 -13.58 23.45 5.40
N ASP A 9 -13.40 22.22 4.94
CA ASP A 9 -12.11 21.72 4.42
C ASP A 9 -11.83 22.19 2.99
N PHE A 10 -12.84 22.66 2.24
CA PHE A 10 -12.70 22.99 0.84
C PHE A 10 -11.53 23.95 0.55
N PRO A 11 -11.33 25.07 1.29
CA PRO A 11 -10.19 25.96 1.02
C PRO A 11 -8.83 25.27 1.17
N ALA A 12 -8.67 24.43 2.19
CA ALA A 12 -7.44 23.67 2.43
C ALA A 12 -7.24 22.58 1.35
N TYR A 13 -8.32 21.92 0.94
CA TYR A 13 -8.30 20.97 -0.18
C TYR A 13 -7.90 21.65 -1.49
N ALA A 14 -8.55 22.75 -1.85
CA ALA A 14 -8.29 23.50 -3.06
C ALA A 14 -6.82 23.93 -3.17
N ALA A 15 -6.23 24.34 -2.07
CA ALA A 15 -4.84 24.79 -2.01
C ALA A 15 -3.83 23.72 -2.46
N TYR A 16 -4.09 22.43 -2.22
CA TYR A 16 -3.20 21.36 -2.69
C TYR A 16 -3.71 20.61 -3.93
N ALA A 17 -4.99 20.73 -4.27
CA ALA A 17 -5.57 20.07 -5.43
C ALA A 17 -5.03 20.64 -6.76
N VAL A 18 -4.58 21.87 -6.76
CA VAL A 18 -3.97 22.56 -7.92
C VAL A 18 -2.51 22.18 -8.16
N ASP A 19 -1.89 21.38 -7.27
CA ASP A 19 -0.49 20.94 -7.43
C ASP A 19 -0.41 19.86 -8.52
N ASP A 20 0.09 20.21 -9.69
CA ASP A 20 0.22 19.33 -10.86
C ASP A 20 1.15 18.13 -10.57
N GLU A 21 2.21 18.35 -9.80
CA GLU A 21 3.11 17.25 -9.44
C GLU A 21 2.42 16.25 -8.51
N MET A 22 1.62 16.71 -7.56
CA MET A 22 0.80 15.81 -6.73
C MET A 22 -0.24 15.07 -7.59
N SER A 23 -0.90 15.76 -8.51
CA SER A 23 -1.86 15.14 -9.44
C SER A 23 -1.18 14.09 -10.31
N ARG A 24 0.00 14.39 -10.84
CA ARG A 24 0.83 13.44 -11.59
C ARG A 24 1.23 12.22 -10.75
N MET A 25 1.69 12.44 -9.50
CA MET A 25 2.06 11.36 -8.58
C MET A 25 0.88 10.47 -8.20
N MET A 26 -0.34 10.95 -8.34
CA MET A 26 -1.58 10.22 -8.07
C MET A 26 -2.31 9.72 -9.33
N GLY A 27 -1.79 10.02 -10.53
CA GLY A 27 -2.41 9.67 -11.80
C GLY A 27 -3.77 10.33 -12.02
N ARG A 28 -3.97 11.53 -11.49
CA ARG A 28 -5.19 12.30 -11.63
C ARG A 28 -5.04 13.38 -12.72
N ALA A 29 -6.16 13.84 -13.25
CA ALA A 29 -6.19 15.04 -14.09
C ALA A 29 -5.67 16.25 -13.31
N PHE A 30 -5.05 17.19 -14.03
CA PHE A 30 -4.67 18.47 -13.48
C PHE A 30 -5.92 19.33 -13.28
N LEU A 31 -6.09 19.88 -12.09
CA LEU A 31 -7.26 20.67 -11.71
C LEU A 31 -6.86 22.13 -11.56
N HIS A 32 -7.30 22.98 -12.50
CA HIS A 32 -6.99 24.40 -12.49
C HIS A 32 -8.25 25.28 -12.37
N ALA A 33 -9.38 24.81 -12.88
CA ALA A 33 -10.64 25.52 -12.73
C ALA A 33 -11.25 25.24 -11.36
N GLU A 34 -11.73 26.28 -10.68
CA GLU A 34 -12.38 26.17 -9.37
C GLU A 34 -13.59 25.21 -9.41
N THR A 35 -14.32 25.20 -10.52
CA THR A 35 -15.45 24.28 -10.75
C THR A 35 -15.03 22.83 -10.69
N ASP A 36 -13.90 22.48 -11.31
CA ASP A 36 -13.39 21.11 -11.36
C ASP A 36 -12.85 20.67 -10.00
N ILE A 37 -12.17 21.58 -9.30
CA ILE A 37 -11.68 21.37 -7.93
C ILE A 37 -12.87 21.13 -7.01
N ARG A 38 -13.91 21.97 -7.10
CA ARG A 38 -15.13 21.83 -6.31
C ARG A 38 -15.83 20.51 -6.59
N GLN A 39 -16.02 20.16 -7.84
CA GLN A 39 -16.65 18.91 -8.24
C GLN A 39 -15.88 17.69 -7.70
N ASN A 40 -14.55 17.72 -7.74
CA ASN A 40 -13.72 16.66 -7.20
C ASN A 40 -13.81 16.57 -5.67
N PHE A 41 -13.84 17.71 -4.98
CA PHE A 41 -14.04 17.76 -3.53
C PHE A 41 -15.39 17.18 -3.12
N ASP A 42 -16.46 17.58 -3.78
CA ASP A 42 -17.81 17.09 -3.51
C ASP A 42 -17.93 15.58 -3.77
N TRP A 43 -17.26 15.09 -4.82
CA TRP A 43 -17.19 13.67 -5.08
C TRP A 43 -16.48 12.91 -3.95
N LEU A 44 -15.34 13.41 -3.47
CA LEU A 44 -14.61 12.80 -2.34
C LEU A 44 -15.44 12.84 -1.05
N LYS A 45 -16.12 13.94 -0.79
CA LYS A 45 -16.91 14.14 0.44
C LYS A 45 -18.19 13.32 0.47
N ASP A 46 -18.93 13.30 -0.65
CA ASP A 46 -20.30 12.82 -0.67
C ASP A 46 -20.47 11.45 -1.34
N LYS A 47 -19.63 11.11 -2.32
CA LYS A 47 -19.78 9.94 -3.17
C LYS A 47 -18.77 8.83 -2.86
N GLU A 48 -17.59 9.19 -2.41
CA GLU A 48 -16.62 8.19 -1.98
C GLU A 48 -16.95 7.75 -0.55
N PRO A 49 -17.49 6.53 -0.36
CA PRO A 49 -18.04 6.13 0.94
C PRO A 49 -17.01 6.09 2.06
N ARG A 50 -15.75 5.94 1.71
CA ARG A 50 -14.65 5.76 2.66
C ARG A 50 -13.47 6.68 2.36
N CYS A 51 -13.75 7.96 2.13
CA CYS A 51 -12.74 9.01 2.07
C CYS A 51 -12.61 9.70 3.43
N TYR A 52 -11.40 9.74 3.96
CA TYR A 52 -11.05 10.40 5.20
C TYR A 52 -10.10 11.56 4.93
N GLY A 53 -10.43 12.73 5.49
CA GLY A 53 -9.47 13.82 5.62
C GLY A 53 -8.40 13.46 6.65
N ILE A 54 -7.15 13.72 6.30
CA ILE A 54 -6.03 13.66 7.24
C ILE A 54 -5.85 15.06 7.80
N VAL A 55 -6.07 15.21 9.11
CA VAL A 55 -6.12 16.51 9.79
C VAL A 55 -4.99 16.60 10.81
N GLU A 56 -4.22 17.67 10.76
CA GLU A 56 -3.18 17.97 11.76
C GLU A 56 -3.84 18.41 13.07
N LYS A 57 -3.57 17.70 14.17
CA LYS A 57 -4.25 17.96 15.46
C LYS A 57 -3.93 19.33 16.06
N ALA A 58 -2.74 19.87 15.77
CA ALA A 58 -2.27 21.12 16.39
C ALA A 58 -3.07 22.34 15.96
N ASN A 59 -3.60 22.35 14.73
CA ASN A 59 -4.27 23.51 14.14
C ASN A 59 -5.60 23.13 13.45
N GLU A 60 -6.01 21.88 13.57
CA GLU A 60 -7.21 21.30 12.95
C GLU A 60 -7.29 21.47 11.42
N GLN A 61 -6.14 21.68 10.77
CA GLN A 61 -6.08 21.90 9.34
C GLN A 61 -6.03 20.59 8.55
N LEU A 62 -6.81 20.51 7.48
CA LEU A 62 -6.72 19.43 6.49
C LEU A 62 -5.35 19.50 5.79
N ILE A 63 -4.63 18.40 5.83
CA ILE A 63 -3.28 18.26 5.22
C ILE A 63 -3.21 17.17 4.14
N GLY A 64 -4.29 16.47 3.89
CA GLY A 64 -4.37 15.42 2.89
C GLY A 64 -5.62 14.58 3.01
N ASN A 65 -5.70 13.52 2.24
CA ASN A 65 -6.80 12.55 2.33
C ASN A 65 -6.31 11.12 2.14
N LEU A 66 -7.08 10.17 2.66
CA LEU A 66 -6.92 8.74 2.49
C LEU A 66 -8.26 8.13 2.09
N ASN A 67 -8.25 7.35 1.02
CA ASN A 67 -9.43 6.67 0.49
C ASN A 67 -9.24 5.16 0.61
N ILE A 68 -10.33 4.47 0.97
CA ILE A 68 -10.43 3.02 0.96
C ILE A 68 -11.39 2.67 -0.16
N VAL A 69 -10.87 2.02 -1.19
CA VAL A 69 -11.62 1.71 -2.41
C VAL A 69 -11.59 0.22 -2.71
N ALA A 70 -12.50 -0.22 -3.57
CA ALA A 70 -12.52 -1.60 -4.05
C ALA A 70 -11.21 -1.96 -4.77
N LEU A 71 -10.84 -3.24 -4.69
CA LEU A 71 -9.68 -3.76 -5.40
C LEU A 71 -9.88 -3.60 -6.92
N PRO A 72 -8.91 -3.03 -7.65
CA PRO A 72 -8.98 -2.92 -9.11
C PRO A 72 -9.15 -4.28 -9.79
N ALA A 73 -9.96 -4.36 -10.85
CA ALA A 73 -10.27 -5.60 -11.54
C ALA A 73 -9.03 -6.41 -12.00
N PRO A 74 -7.96 -5.80 -12.54
CA PRO A 74 -6.75 -6.54 -12.88
C PRO A 74 -6.09 -7.24 -11.69
N LEU A 75 -6.12 -6.61 -10.51
CA LEU A 75 -5.60 -7.21 -9.28
C LEU A 75 -6.55 -8.26 -8.72
N ALA A 76 -7.86 -8.00 -8.73
CA ALA A 76 -8.86 -8.96 -8.28
C ALA A 76 -8.82 -10.29 -9.06
N ALA A 77 -8.32 -10.27 -10.31
CA ALA A 77 -8.16 -11.46 -11.15
C ALA A 77 -6.90 -12.30 -10.80
N LEU A 78 -6.01 -11.80 -9.96
CA LEU A 78 -4.79 -12.53 -9.60
C LEU A 78 -5.12 -13.81 -8.81
N PRO A 79 -4.56 -14.98 -9.19
CA PRO A 79 -4.88 -16.28 -8.55
C PRO A 79 -4.68 -16.25 -7.02
N GLN A 80 -3.62 -15.60 -6.53
CA GLN A 80 -3.31 -15.52 -5.10
C GLN A 80 -4.32 -14.69 -4.28
N LEU A 81 -5.18 -13.90 -4.94
CA LEU A 81 -6.20 -13.06 -4.29
C LEU A 81 -7.62 -13.63 -4.40
N GLN A 82 -7.80 -14.73 -5.16
CA GLN A 82 -9.10 -15.36 -5.34
C GLN A 82 -9.67 -15.87 -4.01
N GLY A 83 -10.95 -15.54 -3.78
CA GLY A 83 -11.65 -15.92 -2.55
C GLY A 83 -11.24 -15.15 -1.30
N LYS A 84 -10.31 -14.19 -1.41
CA LYS A 84 -9.86 -13.35 -0.29
C LYS A 84 -10.53 -11.97 -0.35
N ARG A 85 -10.79 -11.41 0.82
CA ARG A 85 -11.36 -10.07 0.97
C ARG A 85 -10.25 -9.04 1.15
N GLY A 86 -10.14 -8.08 0.27
CA GLY A 86 -9.16 -7.02 0.36
C GLY A 86 -9.71 -5.66 -0.03
N GLN A 87 -8.98 -4.62 0.34
CA GLN A 87 -9.26 -3.23 -0.01
C GLN A 87 -7.99 -2.55 -0.54
N THR A 88 -8.18 -1.56 -1.39
CA THR A 88 -7.10 -0.71 -1.87
C THR A 88 -7.06 0.59 -1.07
N LEU A 89 -5.87 1.02 -0.66
CA LEU A 89 -5.63 2.34 -0.09
C LEU A 89 -5.06 3.28 -1.15
N SER A 90 -5.63 4.49 -1.21
CA SER A 90 -5.10 5.61 -1.97
C SER A 90 -4.99 6.81 -1.03
N PHE A 91 -3.86 7.52 -1.04
CA PHE A 91 -3.63 8.62 -0.10
C PHE A 91 -2.76 9.71 -0.71
N CYS A 92 -2.93 10.92 -0.22
CA CYS A 92 -2.02 12.02 -0.48
C CYS A 92 -1.83 12.89 0.76
N ILE A 93 -0.67 13.56 0.83
CA ILE A 93 -0.34 14.58 1.82
C ILE A 93 0.14 15.80 1.06
N ARG A 94 -0.38 16.99 1.37
CA ARG A 94 0.08 18.25 0.80
C ARG A 94 1.60 18.42 1.00
N ARG A 95 2.26 19.06 0.07
CA ARG A 95 3.74 19.13 -0.02
C ARG A 95 4.39 19.60 1.28
N GLU A 96 3.87 20.63 1.91
CA GLU A 96 4.42 21.26 3.14
C GLU A 96 4.28 20.37 4.38
N SER A 97 3.40 19.38 4.32
CA SER A 97 3.15 18.42 5.41
C SER A 97 3.78 17.05 5.18
N GLN A 98 4.47 16.84 4.06
CA GLN A 98 5.18 15.59 3.77
C GLN A 98 6.40 15.39 4.69
N ARG A 99 6.89 14.16 4.76
CA ARG A 99 8.09 13.73 5.54
C ARG A 99 7.98 13.94 7.06
N LYS A 100 6.79 14.21 7.58
CA LYS A 100 6.51 14.37 9.02
C LYS A 100 5.84 13.12 9.66
N GLY A 101 5.69 12.03 8.89
CA GLY A 101 5.11 10.78 9.40
C GLY A 101 3.58 10.66 9.27
N TYR A 102 2.86 11.72 8.89
CA TYR A 102 1.39 11.75 8.86
C TYR A 102 0.76 10.65 7.99
N ALA A 103 1.31 10.39 6.80
CA ALA A 103 0.80 9.30 5.95
C ALA A 103 0.97 7.94 6.60
N ALA A 104 2.13 7.67 7.23
CA ALA A 104 2.39 6.41 7.91
C ALA A 104 1.44 6.20 9.10
N GLU A 105 1.18 7.24 9.89
CA GLU A 105 0.24 7.21 11.01
C GLU A 105 -1.19 6.91 10.51
N ALA A 106 -1.64 7.64 9.48
CA ALA A 106 -2.96 7.46 8.90
C ALA A 106 -3.17 6.04 8.33
N ILE A 107 -2.21 5.55 7.56
CA ILE A 107 -2.27 4.22 6.95
C ILE A 107 -2.31 3.13 8.03
N ARG A 108 -1.48 3.20 9.08
CA ARG A 108 -1.50 2.23 10.18
C ARG A 108 -2.84 2.19 10.91
N ALA A 109 -3.46 3.34 11.14
CA ALA A 109 -4.76 3.42 11.79
C ALA A 109 -5.85 2.73 10.97
N VAL A 110 -5.87 2.98 9.65
CA VAL A 110 -6.82 2.34 8.73
C VAL A 110 -6.55 0.84 8.59
N ILE A 111 -5.29 0.41 8.53
CA ILE A 111 -4.95 -1.02 8.47
C ILE A 111 -5.46 -1.74 9.73
N ALA A 112 -5.29 -1.15 10.91
CA ALA A 112 -5.80 -1.72 12.15
C ALA A 112 -7.32 -1.89 12.10
N GLU A 113 -8.07 -0.87 11.69
CA GLU A 113 -9.52 -0.96 11.50
C GLU A 113 -9.92 -2.08 10.52
N LEU A 114 -9.29 -2.10 9.34
CA LEU A 114 -9.60 -3.09 8.31
C LEU A 114 -9.30 -4.53 8.75
N PHE A 115 -8.24 -4.73 9.51
CA PHE A 115 -7.82 -6.07 9.94
C PHE A 115 -8.55 -6.54 11.19
N ASP A 116 -8.73 -5.68 12.18
CA ASP A 116 -9.24 -6.03 13.49
C ASP A 116 -10.77 -5.99 13.52
N ASP A 117 -11.38 -4.94 13.01
CA ASP A 117 -12.83 -4.73 13.10
C ASP A 117 -13.57 -5.30 11.88
N GLU A 118 -13.03 -5.15 10.68
CA GLU A 118 -13.72 -5.55 9.45
C GLU A 118 -13.24 -6.90 8.89
N HIS A 119 -12.18 -7.45 9.45
CA HIS A 119 -11.68 -8.78 9.11
C HIS A 119 -11.32 -8.98 7.64
N PHE A 120 -10.67 -8.00 7.02
CA PHE A 120 -10.09 -8.18 5.69
C PHE A 120 -8.85 -9.09 5.75
N ASP A 121 -8.64 -9.83 4.68
CA ASP A 121 -7.51 -10.75 4.54
C ASP A 121 -6.22 -10.03 4.15
N PHE A 122 -6.36 -8.90 3.43
CA PHE A 122 -5.23 -8.07 3.00
C PHE A 122 -5.65 -6.63 2.72
N VAL A 123 -4.64 -5.77 2.68
CA VAL A 123 -4.74 -4.39 2.16
C VAL A 123 -3.74 -4.25 1.00
N GLN A 124 -4.19 -3.64 -0.08
CA GLN A 124 -3.39 -3.36 -1.27
C GLN A 124 -3.11 -1.86 -1.37
N CYS A 125 -1.96 -1.49 -1.88
CA CYS A 125 -1.59 -0.12 -2.21
C CYS A 125 -0.64 -0.12 -3.40
N GLY A 126 -0.92 0.68 -4.42
CA GLY A 126 -0.05 0.85 -5.58
C GLY A 126 0.61 2.21 -5.64
N CYS A 127 1.66 2.32 -6.42
CA CYS A 127 2.25 3.60 -6.77
C CYS A 127 2.83 3.55 -8.19
N TYR A 128 2.93 4.69 -8.84
CA TYR A 128 3.63 4.79 -10.12
C TYR A 128 5.11 4.50 -9.94
N SER A 129 5.75 3.87 -10.92
CA SER A 129 7.16 3.46 -10.87
C SER A 129 8.11 4.62 -10.57
N PHE A 130 7.74 5.84 -10.98
CA PHE A 130 8.48 7.07 -10.70
C PHE A 130 8.21 7.67 -9.31
N ASN A 131 7.17 7.19 -8.58
CA ASN A 131 6.80 7.71 -7.25
C ASN A 131 7.58 6.97 -6.13
N THR A 132 8.90 7.16 -6.13
CA THR A 132 9.80 6.55 -5.15
C THR A 132 9.41 6.85 -3.68
N PRO A 133 8.99 8.07 -3.30
CA PRO A 133 8.57 8.34 -1.93
C PRO A 133 7.40 7.47 -1.46
N SER A 134 6.40 7.25 -2.31
CA SER A 134 5.25 6.37 -1.99
C SER A 134 5.70 4.92 -1.85
N ARG A 135 6.52 4.42 -2.78
CA ARG A 135 7.07 3.07 -2.71
C ARG A 135 7.83 2.83 -1.41
N MET A 136 8.78 3.70 -1.07
CA MET A 136 9.55 3.58 0.17
C MET A 136 8.68 3.62 1.43
N LEU A 137 7.58 4.40 1.42
CA LEU A 137 6.64 4.41 2.52
C LEU A 137 5.92 3.07 2.66
N GLN A 138 5.42 2.51 1.55
CA GLN A 138 4.75 1.22 1.52
C GLN A 138 5.67 0.10 2.04
N GLU A 139 6.90 0.03 1.53
CA GLU A 139 7.92 -0.94 1.97
C GLU A 139 8.22 -0.83 3.49
N ARG A 140 8.38 0.39 4.02
CA ARG A 140 8.57 0.62 5.48
C ARG A 140 7.36 0.22 6.32
N LEU A 141 6.17 0.23 5.76
CA LEU A 141 4.96 -0.22 6.42
C LEU A 141 4.76 -1.73 6.35
N GLY A 142 5.67 -2.45 5.69
CA GLY A 142 5.65 -3.90 5.57
C GLY A 142 4.87 -4.41 4.37
N PHE A 143 4.45 -3.52 3.47
CA PHE A 143 3.87 -3.96 2.20
C PHE A 143 4.93 -4.63 1.33
N GLN A 144 4.52 -5.68 0.65
CA GLN A 144 5.37 -6.52 -0.19
C GLN A 144 4.96 -6.38 -1.64
N PHE A 145 5.88 -6.60 -2.55
CA PHE A 145 5.60 -6.59 -3.98
C PHE A 145 4.50 -7.60 -4.33
N LEU A 146 3.53 -7.17 -5.13
CA LEU A 146 2.44 -8.01 -5.64
C LEU A 146 2.53 -8.20 -7.15
N ALA A 147 2.59 -7.11 -7.91
CA ALA A 147 2.57 -7.12 -9.36
C ALA A 147 3.04 -5.77 -9.95
N ASN A 148 3.43 -5.80 -11.23
CA ASN A 148 3.53 -4.58 -12.04
C ASN A 148 2.33 -4.52 -12.99
N LEU A 149 1.74 -3.34 -13.14
CA LEU A 149 0.67 -3.08 -14.09
C LEU A 149 1.04 -1.90 -15.00
N CYS A 150 0.44 -1.88 -16.19
CA CYS A 150 0.39 -0.70 -17.04
C CYS A 150 -1.04 -0.17 -16.99
N VAL A 151 -1.22 1.07 -16.56
CA VAL A 151 -2.54 1.66 -16.37
C VAL A 151 -2.69 2.94 -17.19
N PRO A 152 -3.88 3.19 -17.76
CA PRO A 152 -4.17 4.46 -18.40
C PRO A 152 -4.25 5.58 -17.35
N THR A 153 -3.68 6.72 -17.65
CA THR A 153 -3.82 7.96 -16.88
C THR A 153 -4.24 9.11 -17.80
N PRO A 154 -4.70 10.23 -17.25
CA PRO A 154 -4.97 11.42 -18.06
C PRO A 154 -3.75 11.94 -18.83
N GLN A 155 -2.55 11.58 -18.42
CA GLN A 155 -1.28 11.97 -19.06
C GLN A 155 -0.70 10.89 -19.99
N GLY A 156 -1.40 9.79 -20.22
CA GLY A 156 -0.97 8.65 -21.02
C GLY A 156 -0.85 7.37 -20.20
N GLU A 157 -0.24 6.33 -20.76
CA GLU A 157 0.01 5.09 -20.01
C GLU A 157 1.16 5.24 -19.02
N ALA A 158 1.00 4.64 -17.85
CA ALA A 158 2.02 4.65 -16.82
C ALA A 158 2.18 3.26 -16.16
N GLN A 159 3.41 2.93 -15.81
CA GLN A 159 3.73 1.72 -15.07
C GLN A 159 3.49 1.93 -13.58
N THR A 160 2.81 1.00 -12.95
CA THR A 160 2.61 0.96 -11.50
C THR A 160 3.28 -0.26 -10.89
N ILE A 161 3.67 -0.10 -9.64
CA ILE A 161 4.17 -1.16 -8.78
C ILE A 161 3.11 -1.35 -7.70
N GLU A 162 2.51 -2.52 -7.69
CA GLU A 162 1.46 -2.88 -6.75
C GLU A 162 2.05 -3.64 -5.57
N HIS A 163 1.64 -3.25 -4.37
CA HIS A 163 2.09 -3.87 -3.12
C HIS A 163 0.91 -4.38 -2.32
N ILE A 164 1.15 -5.36 -1.47
CA ILE A 164 0.16 -6.00 -0.62
C ILE A 164 0.68 -6.14 0.81
N LEU A 165 -0.22 -5.96 1.77
CA LEU A 165 0.02 -6.29 3.17
C LEU A 165 -1.03 -7.30 3.61
N TRP A 166 -0.59 -8.49 3.96
CA TRP A 166 -1.45 -9.55 4.46
C TRP A 166 -1.84 -9.33 5.92
N ASN A 167 -3.08 -9.68 6.27
CA ASN A 167 -3.51 -9.71 7.67
C ASN A 167 -2.87 -10.93 8.37
N PRO A 168 -1.95 -10.72 9.30
CA PRO A 168 -1.23 -11.83 9.94
C PRO A 168 -2.14 -12.76 10.75
N ARG A 169 -3.36 -12.30 11.14
CA ARG A 169 -4.32 -13.10 11.90
C ARG A 169 -5.22 -13.96 11.02
N ARG A 170 -5.26 -13.68 9.72
CA ARG A 170 -6.15 -14.37 8.77
C ARG A 170 -5.43 -15.12 7.67
N THR A 171 -4.16 -14.83 7.48
CA THR A 171 -3.34 -15.56 6.52
C THR A 171 -3.08 -16.96 7.08
N PRO A 172 -3.46 -18.04 6.40
CA PRO A 172 -3.15 -19.38 6.85
C PRO A 172 -1.65 -19.56 7.08
N MET A 173 -1.28 -20.26 8.12
CA MET A 173 0.13 -20.54 8.44
C MET A 173 0.86 -21.19 7.24
N SER A 174 0.16 -22.02 6.46
CA SER A 174 0.66 -22.62 5.22
C SER A 174 1.05 -21.58 4.17
N ASP A 175 0.26 -20.53 4.01
CA ASP A 175 0.51 -19.48 3.01
C ASP A 175 1.68 -18.58 3.43
N LEU A 176 1.78 -18.27 4.73
CA LEU A 176 2.93 -17.57 5.30
C LEU A 176 4.21 -18.39 5.13
N ASN A 177 4.17 -19.68 5.40
CA ASN A 177 5.32 -20.57 5.22
C ASN A 177 5.74 -20.66 3.75
N ALA A 178 4.81 -20.76 2.81
CA ALA A 178 5.08 -20.74 1.38
C ALA A 178 5.69 -19.42 0.93
N TYR A 179 5.20 -18.32 1.48
CA TYR A 179 5.74 -16.99 1.19
C TYR A 179 7.16 -16.82 1.73
N PHE A 180 7.40 -17.10 3.02
CA PHE A 180 8.74 -17.04 3.61
C PHE A 180 9.72 -17.96 2.87
N LYS A 181 9.26 -19.16 2.50
CA LYS A 181 10.05 -20.09 1.69
C LYS A 181 10.44 -19.47 0.35
N SER A 182 9.51 -18.82 -0.35
CA SER A 182 9.77 -18.16 -1.65
C SER A 182 10.80 -17.02 -1.52
N VAL A 183 10.70 -16.20 -0.46
CA VAL A 183 11.67 -15.12 -0.21
C VAL A 183 13.05 -15.68 0.09
N ILE A 184 13.13 -16.68 0.95
CA ILE A 184 14.38 -17.31 1.35
C ILE A 184 15.01 -18.08 0.16
N ASP A 185 14.20 -18.70 -0.70
CA ASP A 185 14.68 -19.41 -1.89
C ASP A 185 15.34 -18.49 -2.94
N GLN A 186 14.95 -17.22 -2.97
CA GLN A 186 15.53 -16.21 -3.87
C GLN A 186 16.77 -15.52 -3.29
N ASP A 187 17.06 -15.73 -2.00
CA ASP A 187 18.25 -15.16 -1.38
C ASP A 187 19.52 -15.88 -1.89
N THR A 188 20.53 -15.11 -2.22
CA THR A 188 21.85 -15.61 -2.62
C THR A 188 22.68 -16.03 -1.43
N ALA A 189 22.34 -15.61 -0.23
CA ALA A 189 22.95 -16.06 1.02
C ALA A 189 22.46 -17.45 1.41
N SER A 190 23.32 -18.28 1.98
CA SER A 190 22.97 -19.58 2.50
C SER A 190 22.10 -19.46 3.76
N VAL A 191 20.83 -19.87 3.66
CA VAL A 191 19.86 -19.86 4.76
C VAL A 191 19.53 -21.30 5.17
N VAL A 192 19.76 -21.62 6.44
CA VAL A 192 19.42 -22.91 7.07
C VAL A 192 18.53 -22.65 8.26
N LEU A 193 17.37 -23.30 8.30
CA LEU A 193 16.44 -23.27 9.43
C LEU A 193 16.53 -24.59 10.20
N CYS A 194 16.63 -24.50 11.52
CA CYS A 194 16.60 -25.63 12.41
C CYS A 194 15.41 -25.52 13.38
N ASP A 195 14.90 -26.67 13.82
CA ASP A 195 13.95 -26.74 14.93
C ASP A 195 14.65 -26.55 16.29
N LEU A 196 13.87 -26.59 17.38
CA LEU A 196 14.39 -26.47 18.75
C LEU A 196 15.27 -27.67 19.19
N ASN A 197 15.26 -28.76 18.42
CA ASN A 197 16.10 -29.93 18.63
C ASN A 197 17.38 -29.90 17.78
N HIS A 198 17.68 -28.75 17.17
CA HIS A 198 18.79 -28.56 16.24
C HIS A 198 18.74 -29.42 14.98
N THR A 199 17.54 -29.90 14.59
CA THR A 199 17.33 -30.63 13.35
C THR A 199 17.10 -29.62 12.20
N ILE A 200 17.83 -29.77 11.08
CA ILE A 200 17.62 -28.94 9.91
C ILE A 200 16.24 -29.29 9.33
N VAL A 201 15.34 -28.28 9.31
CA VAL A 201 13.99 -28.42 8.77
C VAL A 201 13.85 -27.80 7.38
N TYR A 202 14.80 -26.95 7.01
CA TYR A 202 14.82 -26.31 5.70
C TYR A 202 16.19 -25.76 5.35
N MET A 203 16.54 -25.80 4.05
CA MET A 203 17.72 -25.17 3.45
C MET A 203 17.30 -24.54 2.12
N ASN A 204 17.67 -23.29 1.89
CA ASN A 204 17.44 -22.66 0.58
C ASN A 204 18.43 -23.21 -0.48
N PRO A 205 18.20 -22.96 -1.80
CA PRO A 205 19.07 -23.46 -2.85
C PRO A 205 20.55 -23.11 -2.66
N ALA A 206 20.87 -21.90 -2.19
CA ALA A 206 22.24 -21.48 -1.91
C ALA A 206 22.88 -22.32 -0.80
N ALA A 207 22.16 -22.56 0.31
CA ALA A 207 22.62 -23.38 1.42
C ALA A 207 22.85 -24.85 1.02
N VAL A 208 21.97 -25.39 0.14
CA VAL A 208 22.13 -26.77 -0.38
C VAL A 208 23.42 -26.92 -1.18
N VAL A 209 23.76 -25.92 -1.99
CA VAL A 209 25.00 -25.91 -2.77
C VAL A 209 26.22 -25.87 -1.84
N ASP A 210 26.22 -24.99 -0.86
CA ASP A 210 27.32 -24.88 0.12
C ASP A 210 27.46 -26.14 0.95
N TYR A 211 26.36 -26.71 1.43
CA TYR A 211 26.37 -27.95 2.23
C TYR A 211 27.02 -29.11 1.46
N LYS A 212 26.67 -29.30 0.20
CA LYS A 212 27.26 -30.32 -0.67
C LYS A 212 28.75 -30.08 -0.92
N LYS A 213 29.14 -28.81 -1.09
CA LYS A 213 30.53 -28.41 -1.29
C LYS A 213 31.43 -28.78 -0.11
N TYR A 214 30.90 -28.73 1.12
CA TYR A 214 31.62 -29.02 2.36
C TYR A 214 31.38 -30.44 2.87
N GLY A 215 30.90 -31.37 2.06
CA GLY A 215 30.82 -32.80 2.37
C GLY A 215 29.56 -33.27 3.10
N GLY A 216 28.50 -32.47 3.06
CA GLY A 216 27.18 -32.92 3.56
C GLY A 216 26.63 -34.06 2.69
N ALA A 217 26.01 -35.05 3.34
CA ALA A 217 25.31 -36.14 2.64
C ALA A 217 24.04 -35.61 1.99
N SER A 218 23.69 -36.16 0.80
CA SER A 218 22.46 -35.86 0.06
C SER A 218 21.26 -36.56 0.67
#